data_5f90c4e76c9348f0f41578a6ee2e023a
#
_entry.id   5f90c4e76c9348f0f41578a6ee2e023a
#
_cell.length_a   1.000
_cell.length_b   1.000
_cell.length_c   1.000
_cell.angle_alpha   90.00
_cell.angle_beta   90.00
_cell.angle_gamma   90.00
#
_symmetry.space_group_name_H-M   'P 1'
#
loop_
_entity.id
_entity.type
_entity.pdbx_description
1 polymer ?
#
loop_
_entity_poly.entity_id
_entity_poly.type
_entity_poly.pdbx_seq_one_letter_code
_entity_poly.pdbx_strand_id
1 'polypeptide(L)'
;MNLLDIIYVRYYKEDGSSLNIGGIESYITQLAKLASSLGAKVRIFQYGTHDFFKQTDSADVYAYFKSGNKNGDFLLKKAAQKHRHDDKWLTIIANDTLIPNYHVSNSIVIQHGIGFDSCFGKNEPLLINFIKRVYQAYPIIKRMQNVDKVVCVDNNFINWYRTQTSFRDVKLIPILNFTEIGPKEEKVSDGPIKIVFARRFVQIRGTRLFAPVAKKLLSTYDNIEITFAGEGPDKEYLKSTIGNDERINFCAYRSDESISFHRQFDVAVVPTIYSEGTSLSLLEAMSAQCAVVCTNVGGMTNIILDEYNGLMVSPDEGELFSALSRLITDQKLRKFLSKNAYDTVNSSFSINKWQKSWKTIIMNNFEN
;
A
#
# COMPACT_ATOMS: atom_id res chain seq x y z
N MET A 1 30.88 5.28 10.01
CA MET A 1 29.62 4.67 10.56
C MET A 1 28.64 4.50 9.42
N ASN A 2 27.90 3.40 9.36
CA ASN A 2 26.88 3.20 8.32
C ASN A 2 25.60 3.95 8.70
N LEU A 3 25.17 4.88 7.86
CA LEU A 3 23.98 5.71 8.07
C LEU A 3 22.92 5.39 7.02
N LEU A 4 21.67 5.20 7.45
CA LEU A 4 20.53 5.13 6.56
C LEU A 4 19.60 6.31 6.85
N ASP A 5 19.54 7.26 5.92
CA ASP A 5 18.70 8.44 6.00
C ASP A 5 17.40 8.25 5.23
N ILE A 6 16.26 8.39 5.89
CA ILE A 6 14.93 8.28 5.27
C ILE A 6 14.30 9.67 5.20
N ILE A 7 13.98 10.10 4.01
CA ILE A 7 13.33 11.38 3.73
C ILE A 7 11.84 11.14 3.49
N TYR A 8 11.00 11.67 4.38
CA TYR A 8 9.55 11.50 4.27
C TYR A 8 8.80 12.75 4.79
N VAL A 9 7.57 12.97 4.33
CA VAL A 9 6.80 14.18 4.68
C VAL A 9 6.34 14.14 6.12
N ARG A 10 5.75 13.02 6.59
CA ARG A 10 5.07 12.89 7.88
C ARG A 10 5.11 11.45 8.40
N TYR A 11 6.19 11.03 9.01
CA TYR A 11 6.28 9.73 9.69
C TYR A 11 5.55 9.78 11.04
N TYR A 12 5.80 10.81 11.84
CA TYR A 12 4.95 11.23 12.96
C TYR A 12 3.96 12.30 12.50
N LYS A 13 2.86 12.48 13.21
CA LYS A 13 1.99 13.66 13.06
C LYS A 13 2.83 14.92 13.15
N GLU A 14 2.40 15.98 12.50
CA GLU A 14 3.20 17.22 12.38
C GLU A 14 3.50 17.88 13.73
N ASP A 15 2.66 17.63 14.75
CA ASP A 15 2.86 18.05 16.15
C ASP A 15 3.74 17.09 16.97
N GLY A 16 4.16 15.97 16.39
CA GLY A 16 4.94 14.95 17.04
C GLY A 16 4.16 14.06 18.04
N SER A 17 2.84 14.17 18.15
CA SER A 17 2.05 13.48 19.18
C SER A 17 2.07 11.95 19.04
N SER A 18 1.94 11.43 17.83
CA SER A 18 1.91 9.98 17.56
C SER A 18 2.41 9.65 16.17
N LEU A 19 2.73 8.38 15.95
CA LEU A 19 3.05 7.86 14.62
C LEU A 19 1.83 8.00 13.70
N ASN A 20 2.03 8.34 12.44
CA ASN A 20 0.97 8.27 11.46
C ASN A 20 0.65 6.81 11.12
N ILE A 21 -0.61 6.55 10.79
CA ILE A 21 -1.10 5.23 10.39
C ILE A 21 -1.32 5.22 8.89
N GLY A 22 -0.53 4.42 8.18
CA GLY A 22 -0.65 4.24 6.72
C GLY A 22 0.34 3.22 6.18
N GLY A 23 0.15 2.83 4.91
CA GLY A 23 1.00 1.83 4.27
C GLY A 23 2.46 2.27 4.12
N ILE A 24 2.71 3.55 3.83
CA ILE A 24 4.08 4.08 3.70
C ILE A 24 4.77 4.12 5.06
N GLU A 25 4.07 4.55 6.12
CA GLU A 25 4.59 4.59 7.48
C GLU A 25 4.94 3.19 7.98
N SER A 26 4.08 2.21 7.73
CA SER A 26 4.36 0.79 8.04
C SER A 26 5.58 0.28 7.28
N TYR A 27 5.71 0.64 6.00
CA TYR A 27 6.87 0.29 5.17
C TYR A 27 8.16 0.89 5.74
N ILE A 28 8.16 2.18 6.06
CA ILE A 28 9.31 2.89 6.65
C ILE A 28 9.70 2.25 8.00
N THR A 29 8.72 1.92 8.83
CA THR A 29 8.95 1.29 10.14
C THR A 29 9.67 -0.05 9.99
N GLN A 30 9.22 -0.90 9.08
CA GLN A 30 9.87 -2.20 8.84
C GLN A 30 11.25 -2.05 8.21
N LEU A 31 11.43 -1.07 7.32
CA LEU A 31 12.73 -0.78 6.72
C LEU A 31 13.74 -0.27 7.78
N ALA A 32 13.28 0.60 8.69
CA ALA A 32 14.10 1.10 9.79
C ALA A 32 14.54 -0.03 10.74
N LYS A 33 13.59 -0.91 11.13
CA LYS A 33 13.89 -2.08 11.95
C LYS A 33 14.92 -2.99 11.27
N LEU A 34 14.75 -3.29 9.99
CA LEU A 34 15.69 -4.12 9.24
C LEU A 34 17.08 -3.46 9.18
N ALA A 35 17.17 -2.20 8.78
CA ALA A 35 18.45 -1.52 8.65
C ALA A 35 19.18 -1.40 10.00
N SER A 36 18.45 -1.11 11.08
CA SER A 36 19.00 -1.09 12.44
C SER A 36 19.54 -2.47 12.85
N SER A 37 18.84 -3.56 12.54
CA SER A 37 19.31 -4.94 12.81
C SER A 37 20.57 -5.33 12.01
N LEU A 38 20.83 -4.64 10.90
CA LEU A 38 22.05 -4.78 10.09
C LEU A 38 23.20 -3.86 10.56
N GLY A 39 23.03 -3.18 11.68
CA GLY A 39 24.06 -2.30 12.27
C GLY A 39 24.12 -0.91 11.68
N ALA A 40 23.15 -0.49 10.86
CA ALA A 40 23.06 0.88 10.38
C ALA A 40 22.38 1.77 11.42
N LYS A 41 22.91 3.00 11.60
CA LYS A 41 22.19 4.03 12.32
C LYS A 41 21.15 4.66 11.41
N VAL A 42 19.86 4.43 11.72
CA VAL A 42 18.75 4.94 10.93
C VAL A 42 18.30 6.31 11.42
N ARG A 43 18.10 7.23 10.49
CA ARG A 43 17.62 8.58 10.77
C ARG A 43 16.47 8.91 9.82
N ILE A 44 15.36 9.40 10.34
CA ILE A 44 14.18 9.80 9.58
C ILE A 44 14.07 11.32 9.63
N PHE A 45 13.96 11.95 8.47
CA PHE A 45 13.82 13.40 8.34
C PHE A 45 12.46 13.74 7.80
N GLN A 46 11.68 14.52 8.56
CA GLN A 46 10.31 14.88 8.22
C GLN A 46 10.02 16.37 8.43
N TYR A 47 8.84 16.81 8.08
CA TYR A 47 8.29 18.11 8.42
C TYR A 47 7.49 18.05 9.72
N GLY A 48 7.44 19.19 10.45
CA GLY A 48 6.63 19.38 11.64
C GLY A 48 6.05 20.79 11.72
N THR A 49 5.12 21.02 12.63
CA THR A 49 4.61 22.36 12.99
C THR A 49 5.66 23.17 13.78
N HIS A 50 6.63 22.48 14.36
CA HIS A 50 7.82 23.01 15.04
C HIS A 50 8.96 21.98 14.89
N ASP A 51 10.17 22.39 15.23
CA ASP A 51 11.30 21.46 15.25
C ASP A 51 11.17 20.54 16.46
N PHE A 52 11.30 19.22 16.24
CA PHE A 52 11.36 18.25 17.33
C PHE A 52 12.29 17.08 16.98
N PHE A 53 12.72 16.40 18.02
CA PHE A 53 13.50 15.17 17.94
C PHE A 53 12.79 14.06 18.73
N LYS A 54 12.75 12.84 18.15
CA LYS A 54 12.29 11.64 18.84
C LYS A 54 13.24 10.49 18.57
N GLN A 55 13.53 9.74 19.59
CA GLN A 55 14.26 8.48 19.48
C GLN A 55 13.30 7.32 19.63
N THR A 56 13.41 6.36 18.73
CA THR A 56 12.70 5.07 18.76
C THR A 56 13.71 3.94 18.85
N ASP A 57 13.25 2.72 19.07
CA ASP A 57 14.15 1.54 19.14
C ASP A 57 14.92 1.30 17.83
N SER A 58 14.41 1.78 16.70
CA SER A 58 14.98 1.50 15.37
C SER A 58 15.42 2.74 14.58
N ALA A 59 15.10 3.95 15.04
CA ALA A 59 15.46 5.17 14.31
C ALA A 59 15.46 6.43 15.18
N ASP A 60 16.30 7.38 14.81
CA ASP A 60 16.28 8.77 15.26
C ASP A 60 15.40 9.59 14.31
N VAL A 61 14.33 10.23 14.79
CA VAL A 61 13.41 11.04 13.99
C VAL A 61 13.65 12.52 14.21
N TYR A 62 13.96 13.23 13.15
CA TYR A 62 14.18 14.68 13.14
C TYR A 62 13.05 15.36 12.37
N ALA A 63 12.28 16.19 13.01
CA ALA A 63 11.27 17.00 12.37
C ALA A 63 11.70 18.46 12.30
N TYR A 64 11.41 19.11 11.20
CA TYR A 64 11.76 20.50 10.96
C TYR A 64 10.54 21.31 10.53
N PHE A 65 10.40 22.47 11.13
CA PHE A 65 9.43 23.46 10.68
C PHE A 65 9.89 24.10 9.37
N LYS A 66 8.97 24.19 8.42
CA LYS A 66 9.15 24.97 7.19
C LYS A 66 7.82 25.57 6.76
N SER A 67 7.79 26.89 6.61
CA SER A 67 6.69 27.58 5.95
C SER A 67 6.77 27.40 4.43
N GLY A 68 5.61 27.31 3.77
CA GLY A 68 5.50 27.20 2.31
C GLY A 68 5.69 25.79 1.75
N ASN A 69 6.26 25.67 0.56
CA ASN A 69 6.33 24.40 -0.15
C ASN A 69 7.22 23.36 0.56
N LYS A 70 6.63 22.22 0.92
CA LYS A 70 7.29 21.07 1.55
C LYS A 70 7.87 20.15 0.46
N ASN A 71 9.11 20.40 0.05
CA ASN A 71 9.85 19.61 -0.94
C ASN A 71 10.99 18.80 -0.30
N GLY A 72 11.46 17.75 -0.98
CA GLY A 72 12.53 16.90 -0.44
C GLY A 72 13.90 17.60 -0.28
N ASP A 73 14.18 18.61 -1.08
CA ASP A 73 15.47 19.34 -1.07
C ASP A 73 15.85 19.88 0.33
N PHE A 74 14.90 20.48 1.04
CA PHE A 74 15.14 21.00 2.38
C PHE A 74 15.52 19.90 3.37
N LEU A 75 14.81 18.77 3.37
CA LEU A 75 15.09 17.65 4.27
C LEU A 75 16.41 16.96 3.92
N LEU A 76 16.73 16.82 2.63
CA LEU A 76 18.01 16.30 2.16
C LEU A 76 19.19 17.15 2.65
N LYS A 77 19.08 18.48 2.57
CA LYS A 77 20.08 19.39 3.11
C LYS A 77 20.24 19.23 4.63
N LYS A 78 19.13 19.07 5.37
CA LYS A 78 19.16 18.79 6.81
C LYS A 78 19.82 17.46 7.16
N ALA A 79 19.61 16.43 6.34
CA ALA A 79 20.28 15.14 6.50
C ALA A 79 21.79 15.26 6.24
N ALA A 80 22.18 15.89 5.13
CA ALA A 80 23.58 16.07 4.75
C ALA A 80 24.38 16.88 5.80
N GLN A 81 23.77 17.90 6.41
CA GLN A 81 24.41 18.68 7.49
C GLN A 81 24.77 17.86 8.74
N LYS A 82 24.20 16.65 8.88
CA LYS A 82 24.47 15.74 10.00
C LYS A 82 25.45 14.60 9.64
N HIS A 83 25.98 14.56 8.43
CA HIS A 83 27.03 13.62 8.04
C HIS A 83 28.39 14.08 8.59
N ARG A 84 29.23 13.10 8.96
CA ARG A 84 30.65 13.30 9.28
C ARG A 84 31.50 12.83 8.09
N HIS A 85 32.74 13.26 8.03
CA HIS A 85 33.66 12.95 6.92
C HIS A 85 33.80 11.43 6.65
N ASP A 86 33.82 10.60 7.69
CA ASP A 86 34.05 9.16 7.58
C ASP A 86 32.76 8.33 7.59
N ASP A 87 31.59 8.97 7.48
CA ASP A 87 30.33 8.25 7.43
C ASP A 87 30.10 7.69 6.02
N LYS A 88 29.70 6.41 5.93
CA LYS A 88 29.08 5.85 4.73
C LYS A 88 27.56 6.03 4.87
N TRP A 89 26.89 6.54 3.86
CA TRP A 89 25.44 6.79 3.93
C TRP A 89 24.70 6.26 2.73
N LEU A 90 23.45 5.90 2.98
CA LEU A 90 22.44 5.59 1.97
C LEU A 90 21.21 6.45 2.25
N THR A 91 20.75 7.18 1.25
CA THR A 91 19.54 8.01 1.34
C THR A 91 18.34 7.29 0.73
N ILE A 92 17.29 7.08 1.52
CA ILE A 92 16.00 6.56 1.06
C ILE A 92 15.02 7.72 0.95
N ILE A 93 14.55 8.01 -0.25
CA ILE A 93 13.46 8.96 -0.49
C ILE A 93 12.17 8.16 -0.52
N ALA A 94 11.37 8.24 0.54
CA ALA A 94 10.23 7.36 0.74
C ALA A 94 9.01 7.67 -0.14
N ASN A 95 9.07 8.74 -0.96
CA ASN A 95 8.02 9.06 -1.94
C ASN A 95 8.65 9.83 -3.11
N ASP A 96 8.29 9.49 -4.33
CA ASP A 96 8.83 10.07 -5.57
C ASP A 96 8.58 11.58 -5.72
N THR A 97 7.55 12.11 -5.07
CA THR A 97 7.27 13.56 -5.06
C THR A 97 8.33 14.38 -4.32
N LEU A 98 9.15 13.72 -3.49
CA LEU A 98 10.22 14.35 -2.71
C LEU A 98 11.57 14.37 -3.44
N ILE A 99 11.68 13.79 -4.62
CA ILE A 99 12.91 13.82 -5.41
C ILE A 99 13.17 15.27 -5.86
N PRO A 100 14.37 15.83 -5.60
CA PRO A 100 14.71 17.18 -6.01
C PRO A 100 14.97 17.29 -7.53
N ASN A 101 15.20 18.51 -8.02
CA ASN A 101 15.50 18.75 -9.43
C ASN A 101 17.01 18.60 -9.77
N TYR A 102 17.78 17.97 -8.90
CA TYR A 102 19.19 17.66 -9.08
C TYR A 102 19.45 16.22 -8.66
N HIS A 103 20.55 15.64 -9.14
CA HIS A 103 20.90 14.26 -8.82
C HIS A 103 21.35 14.11 -7.34
N VAL A 104 20.80 13.09 -6.68
CA VAL A 104 21.15 12.71 -5.32
C VAL A 104 21.94 11.40 -5.37
N SER A 105 23.22 11.49 -5.04
CA SER A 105 24.12 10.32 -5.00
C SER A 105 23.80 9.41 -3.79
N ASN A 106 24.12 8.13 -3.89
CA ASN A 106 23.84 7.12 -2.88
C ASN A 106 22.35 7.11 -2.46
N SER A 107 21.47 7.16 -3.45
CA SER A 107 20.05 7.34 -3.21
C SER A 107 19.19 6.23 -3.81
N ILE A 108 18.12 5.92 -3.10
CA ILE A 108 17.05 5.04 -3.54
C ILE A 108 15.73 5.76 -3.30
N VAL A 109 14.88 5.84 -4.31
CA VAL A 109 13.49 6.26 -4.11
C VAL A 109 12.58 5.04 -4.04
N ILE A 110 11.55 5.11 -3.18
CA ILE A 110 10.46 4.12 -3.14
C ILE A 110 9.28 4.70 -3.91
N GLN A 111 8.88 3.99 -4.96
CA GLN A 111 7.76 4.36 -5.82
C GLN A 111 6.53 3.53 -5.46
N HIS A 112 5.45 4.18 -5.02
CA HIS A 112 4.26 3.57 -4.42
C HIS A 112 3.07 3.39 -5.39
N GLY A 113 3.31 3.29 -6.69
CA GLY A 113 2.29 3.12 -7.71
C GLY A 113 2.07 4.38 -8.57
N ILE A 114 1.32 4.23 -9.65
CA ILE A 114 1.04 5.31 -10.62
C ILE A 114 -0.12 6.15 -10.10
N GLY A 115 0.17 7.33 -9.55
CA GLY A 115 -0.82 8.17 -8.87
C GLY A 115 -1.95 8.73 -9.74
N PHE A 116 -1.87 8.62 -11.07
CA PHE A 116 -2.90 9.03 -12.03
C PHE A 116 -3.61 7.86 -12.72
N ASP A 117 -3.33 6.61 -12.32
CA ASP A 117 -4.09 5.45 -12.76
C ASP A 117 -5.48 5.49 -12.11
N SER A 118 -6.52 5.60 -12.94
CA SER A 118 -7.91 5.71 -12.51
C SER A 118 -8.81 5.05 -13.53
N CYS A 119 -9.69 4.16 -13.07
CA CYS A 119 -10.71 3.50 -13.90
C CYS A 119 -11.85 4.45 -14.29
N PHE A 120 -12.04 5.54 -13.56
CA PHE A 120 -13.06 6.53 -13.89
C PHE A 120 -12.48 7.58 -14.82
N GLY A 121 -12.63 7.34 -16.12
CA GLY A 121 -12.59 8.41 -17.11
C GLY A 121 -13.75 9.36 -16.82
N LYS A 122 -13.48 10.62 -16.50
CA LYS A 122 -14.49 11.65 -16.67
C LYS A 122 -14.85 11.63 -18.16
N ASN A 123 -16.09 12.00 -18.51
CA ASN A 123 -16.52 12.21 -19.90
C ASN A 123 -15.78 13.42 -20.53
N GLU A 124 -14.46 13.34 -20.56
CA GLU A 124 -13.60 14.38 -21.12
C GLU A 124 -13.21 13.98 -22.55
N PRO A 125 -13.09 14.94 -23.47
CA PRO A 125 -12.58 14.67 -24.80
C PRO A 125 -11.22 13.96 -24.74
N LEU A 126 -11.02 12.96 -25.59
CA LEU A 126 -9.82 12.11 -25.63
C LEU A 126 -8.52 12.93 -25.63
N LEU A 127 -8.46 13.99 -26.41
CA LEU A 127 -7.30 14.86 -26.53
C LEU A 127 -6.96 15.57 -25.19
N ILE A 128 -7.98 16.08 -24.50
CA ILE A 128 -7.80 16.75 -23.19
C ILE A 128 -7.30 15.75 -22.16
N ASN A 129 -7.88 14.55 -22.12
CA ASN A 129 -7.43 13.49 -21.23
C ASN A 129 -5.98 13.10 -21.52
N PHE A 130 -5.61 12.93 -22.79
CA PHE A 130 -4.23 12.63 -23.19
C PHE A 130 -3.25 13.72 -22.73
N ILE A 131 -3.53 14.99 -22.96
CA ILE A 131 -2.67 16.10 -22.54
C ILE A 131 -2.51 16.12 -21.01
N LYS A 132 -3.60 15.92 -20.26
CA LYS A 132 -3.55 15.83 -18.80
C LYS A 132 -2.65 14.68 -18.33
N ARG A 133 -2.75 13.51 -18.97
CA ARG A 133 -1.91 12.34 -18.65
C ARG A 133 -0.44 12.61 -18.90
N VAL A 134 -0.10 13.23 -20.03
CA VAL A 134 1.28 13.63 -20.35
C VAL A 134 1.81 14.62 -19.31
N TYR A 135 1.00 15.62 -18.95
CA TYR A 135 1.38 16.60 -17.92
C TYR A 135 1.61 15.96 -16.54
N GLN A 136 0.85 14.95 -16.17
CA GLN A 136 1.03 14.20 -14.93
C GLN A 136 2.25 13.26 -14.97
N ALA A 137 2.49 12.62 -16.12
CA ALA A 137 3.57 11.66 -16.32
C ALA A 137 4.96 12.31 -16.38
N TYR A 138 5.08 13.42 -17.09
CA TYR A 138 6.37 14.05 -17.38
C TYR A 138 7.20 14.42 -16.14
N PRO A 139 6.65 15.03 -15.08
CA PRO A 139 7.40 15.32 -13.87
C PRO A 139 7.91 14.07 -13.16
N ILE A 140 7.16 12.97 -13.20
CA ILE A 140 7.57 11.69 -12.59
C ILE A 140 8.75 11.14 -13.36
N ILE A 141 8.64 11.06 -14.68
CA ILE A 141 9.71 10.56 -15.57
C ILE A 141 10.99 11.34 -15.34
N LYS A 142 10.91 12.67 -15.36
CA LYS A 142 12.06 13.55 -15.17
C LYS A 142 12.73 13.38 -13.80
N ARG A 143 11.93 13.28 -12.73
CA ARG A 143 12.46 13.16 -11.36
C ARG A 143 13.16 11.82 -11.12
N MET A 144 12.67 10.73 -11.70
CA MET A 144 13.29 9.40 -11.52
C MET A 144 14.77 9.36 -11.96
N GLN A 145 15.19 10.25 -12.86
CA GLN A 145 16.58 10.35 -13.31
C GLN A 145 17.53 10.99 -12.26
N ASN A 146 16.97 11.60 -11.24
CA ASN A 146 17.73 12.30 -10.21
C ASN A 146 18.11 11.41 -9.01
N VAL A 147 17.96 10.09 -9.14
CA VAL A 147 18.33 9.10 -8.11
C VAL A 147 19.04 7.91 -8.73
N ASP A 148 19.87 7.21 -7.95
CA ASP A 148 20.65 6.07 -8.48
C ASP A 148 19.78 4.83 -8.69
N LYS A 149 18.78 4.60 -7.83
CA LYS A 149 17.93 3.40 -7.90
C LYS A 149 16.48 3.76 -7.56
N VAL A 150 15.56 3.05 -8.18
CA VAL A 150 14.11 3.16 -7.90
C VAL A 150 13.60 1.80 -7.46
N VAL A 151 13.20 1.68 -6.21
CA VAL A 151 12.46 0.52 -5.71
C VAL A 151 10.99 0.71 -6.02
N CYS A 152 10.43 -0.20 -6.80
CA CYS A 152 9.02 -0.16 -7.21
C CYS A 152 8.23 -1.19 -6.40
N VAL A 153 7.18 -0.73 -5.71
CA VAL A 153 6.31 -1.63 -4.92
C VAL A 153 5.29 -2.38 -5.79
N ASP A 154 5.25 -2.10 -7.09
CA ASP A 154 4.47 -2.85 -8.09
C ASP A 154 5.17 -2.89 -9.44
N ASN A 155 4.82 -3.89 -10.28
CA ASN A 155 5.40 -4.04 -11.61
C ASN A 155 4.72 -3.12 -12.64
N ASN A 156 3.54 -2.57 -12.35
CA ASN A 156 2.82 -1.70 -13.29
C ASN A 156 3.60 -0.42 -13.55
N PHE A 157 4.19 0.16 -12.49
CA PHE A 157 5.07 1.31 -12.66
C PHE A 157 6.27 0.98 -13.56
N ILE A 158 6.91 -0.16 -13.36
CA ILE A 158 8.07 -0.57 -14.17
C ILE A 158 7.70 -0.70 -15.65
N ASN A 159 6.57 -1.38 -15.92
CA ASN A 159 6.08 -1.58 -17.29
C ASN A 159 5.71 -0.25 -17.95
N TRP A 160 4.94 0.57 -17.23
CA TRP A 160 4.58 1.91 -17.69
C TRP A 160 5.80 2.78 -17.95
N TYR A 161 6.73 2.87 -17.01
CA TYR A 161 7.91 3.72 -17.12
C TYR A 161 8.78 3.34 -18.34
N ARG A 162 8.98 2.06 -18.58
CA ARG A 162 9.74 1.55 -19.74
C ARG A 162 9.09 1.89 -21.08
N THR A 163 7.77 2.07 -21.13
CA THR A 163 7.07 2.48 -22.36
C THR A 163 7.16 3.98 -22.62
N GLN A 164 7.49 4.78 -21.61
CA GLN A 164 7.56 6.24 -21.72
C GLN A 164 8.97 6.74 -22.05
N THR A 165 9.99 5.94 -21.79
CA THR A 165 11.37 6.39 -21.87
C THR A 165 12.29 5.26 -22.37
N SER A 166 13.35 5.64 -23.07
CA SER A 166 14.48 4.77 -23.40
C SER A 166 15.60 4.85 -22.34
N PHE A 167 15.29 5.30 -21.12
CA PHE A 167 16.29 5.48 -20.08
C PHE A 167 16.92 4.16 -19.65
N ARG A 168 18.19 4.02 -19.96
CA ARG A 168 19.01 2.85 -19.60
C ARG A 168 19.69 3.01 -18.25
N ASP A 169 19.74 4.24 -17.72
CA ASP A 169 20.62 4.59 -16.59
C ASP A 169 19.93 4.48 -15.21
N VAL A 170 18.60 4.45 -15.15
CA VAL A 170 17.89 4.28 -13.90
C VAL A 170 17.64 2.81 -13.60
N LYS A 171 18.21 2.33 -12.50
CA LYS A 171 18.01 0.95 -12.05
C LYS A 171 16.66 0.80 -11.34
N LEU A 172 15.69 0.20 -12.04
CA LEU A 172 14.38 -0.16 -11.48
C LEU A 172 14.46 -1.52 -10.79
N ILE A 173 14.08 -1.60 -9.52
CA ILE A 173 14.16 -2.80 -8.69
C ILE A 173 12.76 -3.12 -8.16
N PRO A 174 12.15 -4.25 -8.54
CA PRO A 174 10.87 -4.65 -7.99
C PRO A 174 11.07 -5.20 -6.56
N ILE A 175 10.53 -4.52 -5.56
CA ILE A 175 10.35 -5.02 -4.21
C ILE A 175 8.90 -4.74 -3.83
N LEU A 176 8.03 -5.70 -4.14
CA LEU A 176 6.62 -5.59 -3.88
C LEU A 176 6.34 -5.44 -2.39
N ASN A 177 5.20 -4.87 -2.01
CA ASN A 177 4.78 -4.80 -0.63
C ASN A 177 4.64 -6.20 -0.04
N PHE A 178 4.56 -6.28 1.26
CA PHE A 178 4.62 -7.50 2.05
C PHE A 178 3.54 -7.53 3.12
N THR A 179 3.33 -8.70 3.68
CA THR A 179 2.55 -8.87 4.91
C THR A 179 3.20 -9.91 5.82
N GLU A 180 2.84 -9.89 7.09
CA GLU A 180 3.11 -11.00 8.00
C GLU A 180 2.28 -12.20 7.59
N ILE A 181 2.78 -13.39 7.87
CA ILE A 181 2.09 -14.63 7.50
C ILE A 181 1.32 -15.14 8.71
N GLY A 182 0.01 -15.22 8.57
CA GLY A 182 -0.87 -15.80 9.56
C GLY A 182 -0.66 -17.31 9.71
N PRO A 183 -1.14 -17.92 10.80
CA PRO A 183 -1.06 -19.37 10.98
C PRO A 183 -1.88 -20.09 9.89
N LYS A 184 -1.32 -21.20 9.39
CA LYS A 184 -2.00 -22.06 8.42
C LYS A 184 -2.89 -23.06 9.17
N GLU A 185 -4.09 -22.64 9.50
CA GLU A 185 -5.09 -23.46 10.18
C GLU A 185 -6.36 -23.51 9.35
N GLU A 186 -7.02 -24.64 9.35
CA GLU A 186 -8.30 -24.75 8.65
C GLU A 186 -9.36 -23.90 9.39
N LYS A 187 -10.01 -23.00 8.65
CA LYS A 187 -11.14 -22.25 9.18
C LYS A 187 -12.37 -23.15 9.24
N VAL A 188 -12.89 -23.37 10.43
CA VAL A 188 -14.19 -23.97 10.63
C VAL A 188 -15.22 -22.84 10.55
N SER A 189 -16.03 -22.86 9.51
CA SER A 189 -17.10 -21.86 9.30
C SER A 189 -18.44 -22.59 9.53
N ASP A 190 -18.90 -22.56 10.78
CA ASP A 190 -20.24 -22.97 11.16
C ASP A 190 -21.07 -21.68 11.38
N GLY A 191 -22.02 -21.39 10.51
CA GLY A 191 -22.86 -20.20 10.63
C GLY A 191 -22.90 -19.35 9.34
N PRO A 192 -23.26 -18.06 9.47
CA PRO A 192 -23.32 -17.16 8.32
C PRO A 192 -21.95 -16.90 7.71
N ILE A 193 -21.92 -16.70 6.39
CA ILE A 193 -20.70 -16.36 5.66
C ILE A 193 -20.34 -14.92 5.98
N LYS A 194 -19.16 -14.72 6.56
CA LYS A 194 -18.69 -13.42 7.01
C LYS A 194 -17.86 -12.74 5.93
N ILE A 195 -18.35 -11.58 5.49
CA ILE A 195 -17.74 -10.77 4.44
C ILE A 195 -17.17 -9.49 5.08
N VAL A 196 -15.91 -9.12 4.74
CA VAL A 196 -15.29 -7.91 5.27
C VAL A 196 -14.83 -6.96 4.17
N PHE A 197 -15.11 -5.68 4.39
CA PHE A 197 -14.49 -4.55 3.72
C PHE A 197 -13.61 -3.83 4.74
N ALA A 198 -12.32 -4.15 4.79
CA ALA A 198 -11.37 -3.64 5.78
C ALA A 198 -10.46 -2.59 5.14
N ARG A 199 -10.95 -1.34 5.04
CA ARG A 199 -10.26 -0.27 4.33
C ARG A 199 -10.67 1.10 4.83
N ARG A 200 -9.87 2.13 4.51
CA ARG A 200 -10.26 3.53 4.72
C ARG A 200 -11.56 3.84 3.96
N PHE A 201 -12.51 4.48 4.61
CA PHE A 201 -13.79 4.86 4.01
C PHE A 201 -13.65 6.12 3.15
N VAL A 202 -13.12 5.93 1.94
CA VAL A 202 -12.96 6.96 0.91
C VAL A 202 -13.34 6.39 -0.46
N GLN A 203 -13.89 7.20 -1.31
CA GLN A 203 -14.40 6.80 -2.62
C GLN A 203 -13.38 5.99 -3.43
N ILE A 204 -12.13 6.42 -3.45
CA ILE A 204 -11.06 5.77 -4.22
C ILE A 204 -10.78 4.32 -3.76
N ARG A 205 -11.19 3.94 -2.55
CA ARG A 205 -11.08 2.58 -2.01
C ARG A 205 -12.32 1.73 -2.29
N GLY A 206 -13.27 2.25 -3.07
CA GLY A 206 -14.43 1.50 -3.57
C GLY A 206 -15.62 1.48 -2.62
N THR A 207 -15.70 2.39 -1.65
CA THR A 207 -16.86 2.50 -0.75
C THR A 207 -18.17 2.65 -1.51
N ARG A 208 -18.16 3.52 -2.55
CA ARG A 208 -19.36 3.79 -3.34
C ARG A 208 -19.67 2.71 -4.37
N LEU A 209 -18.70 1.88 -4.72
CA LEU A 209 -18.90 0.69 -5.54
C LEU A 209 -19.49 -0.45 -4.71
N PHE A 210 -18.96 -0.66 -3.50
CA PHE A 210 -19.37 -1.81 -2.68
C PHE A 210 -20.67 -1.58 -1.89
N ALA A 211 -21.01 -0.35 -1.46
CA ALA A 211 -22.21 -0.09 -0.68
C ALA A 211 -23.52 -0.59 -1.35
N PRO A 212 -23.81 -0.25 -2.62
CA PRO A 212 -25.02 -0.78 -3.28
C PRO A 212 -24.97 -2.30 -3.49
N VAL A 213 -23.79 -2.86 -3.73
CA VAL A 213 -23.60 -4.31 -3.85
C VAL A 213 -23.86 -5.00 -2.52
N ALA A 214 -23.35 -4.47 -1.40
CA ALA A 214 -23.61 -5.00 -0.07
C ALA A 214 -25.11 -5.02 0.26
N LYS A 215 -25.82 -3.92 -0.02
CA LYS A 215 -27.28 -3.86 0.14
C LYS A 215 -27.99 -4.92 -0.67
N LYS A 216 -27.60 -5.11 -1.93
CA LYS A 216 -28.16 -6.12 -2.82
C LYS A 216 -27.89 -7.55 -2.33
N LEU A 217 -26.67 -7.81 -1.81
CA LEU A 217 -26.32 -9.11 -1.23
C LEU A 217 -27.21 -9.44 -0.02
N LEU A 218 -27.40 -8.49 0.89
CA LEU A 218 -28.25 -8.66 2.07
C LEU A 218 -29.73 -8.91 1.72
N SER A 219 -30.21 -8.33 0.61
CA SER A 219 -31.58 -8.60 0.11
C SER A 219 -31.71 -9.93 -0.64
N THR A 220 -30.60 -10.54 -1.04
CA THR A 220 -30.59 -11.77 -1.84
C THR A 220 -30.26 -13.00 -1.01
N TYR A 221 -29.46 -12.87 0.03
CA TYR A 221 -28.96 -13.97 0.86
C TYR A 221 -29.24 -13.72 2.34
N ASP A 222 -29.83 -14.71 3.01
CA ASP A 222 -30.14 -14.60 4.46
C ASP A 222 -28.94 -15.02 5.33
N ASN A 223 -28.09 -15.93 4.87
CA ASN A 223 -27.00 -16.52 5.63
C ASN A 223 -25.66 -15.81 5.37
N ILE A 224 -25.64 -14.49 5.49
CA ILE A 224 -24.42 -13.66 5.37
C ILE A 224 -24.37 -12.58 6.44
N GLU A 225 -23.17 -12.20 6.82
CA GLU A 225 -22.86 -11.00 7.63
C GLU A 225 -21.84 -10.15 6.90
N ILE A 226 -21.99 -8.82 6.96
CA ILE A 226 -21.07 -7.88 6.30
C ILE A 226 -20.49 -6.92 7.32
N THR A 227 -19.15 -6.87 7.41
CA THR A 227 -18.43 -5.95 8.29
C THR A 227 -17.68 -4.90 7.47
N PHE A 228 -17.94 -3.64 7.77
CA PHE A 228 -17.17 -2.50 7.31
C PHE A 228 -16.19 -2.09 8.40
N ALA A 229 -14.90 -2.34 8.18
CA ALA A 229 -13.85 -2.09 9.14
C ALA A 229 -12.94 -0.95 8.67
N GLY A 230 -13.04 0.19 9.33
CA GLY A 230 -12.25 1.38 8.98
C GLY A 230 -12.95 2.68 9.37
N GLU A 231 -12.31 3.77 8.98
CA GLU A 231 -12.79 5.13 9.18
C GLU A 231 -12.57 5.98 7.92
N GLY A 232 -13.32 7.05 7.78
CA GLY A 232 -13.16 8.01 6.71
C GLY A 232 -14.42 8.79 6.36
N PRO A 233 -14.33 9.75 5.44
CA PRO A 233 -15.43 10.67 5.11
C PRO A 233 -16.67 9.98 4.51
N ASP A 234 -16.53 8.79 3.91
CA ASP A 234 -17.67 8.06 3.33
C ASP A 234 -18.45 7.22 4.37
N LYS A 235 -18.16 7.31 5.69
CA LYS A 235 -18.84 6.52 6.73
C LYS A 235 -20.35 6.72 6.74
N GLU A 236 -20.78 7.98 6.68
CA GLU A 236 -22.23 8.30 6.68
C GLU A 236 -22.90 7.91 5.35
N TYR A 237 -22.18 8.01 4.23
CA TYR A 237 -22.66 7.51 2.95
C TYR A 237 -22.89 5.98 2.99
N LEU A 238 -21.94 5.22 3.55
CA LEU A 238 -22.08 3.77 3.71
C LEU A 238 -23.35 3.43 4.52
N LYS A 239 -23.50 4.03 5.71
CA LYS A 239 -24.66 3.80 6.57
C LYS A 239 -25.98 4.15 5.90
N SER A 240 -26.06 5.31 5.25
CA SER A 240 -27.29 5.76 4.58
C SER A 240 -27.66 4.91 3.35
N THR A 241 -26.67 4.41 2.60
CA THR A 241 -26.90 3.60 1.41
C THR A 241 -27.35 2.19 1.76
N ILE A 242 -26.69 1.56 2.74
CA ILE A 242 -26.94 0.17 3.11
C ILE A 242 -28.23 0.08 3.94
N GLY A 243 -28.49 1.05 4.83
CA GLY A 243 -29.63 1.08 5.73
C GLY A 243 -29.37 0.33 7.03
N ASN A 244 -30.44 0.10 7.79
CA ASN A 244 -30.38 -0.63 9.05
C ASN A 244 -30.69 -2.11 8.78
N ASP A 245 -29.68 -2.94 8.93
CA ASP A 245 -29.78 -4.41 8.88
C ASP A 245 -28.89 -4.96 10.00
N GLU A 246 -29.41 -5.86 10.83
CA GLU A 246 -28.69 -6.43 11.98
C GLU A 246 -27.46 -7.26 11.60
N ARG A 247 -27.37 -7.68 10.35
CA ARG A 247 -26.23 -8.41 9.78
C ARG A 247 -25.07 -7.51 9.37
N ILE A 248 -25.17 -6.19 9.59
CA ILE A 248 -24.14 -5.21 9.26
C ILE A 248 -23.39 -4.77 10.50
N ASN A 249 -22.07 -4.84 10.45
CA ASN A 249 -21.19 -4.33 11.48
C ASN A 249 -20.30 -3.21 10.95
N PHE A 250 -20.14 -2.16 11.78
CA PHE A 250 -19.13 -1.11 11.58
C PHE A 250 -18.14 -1.11 12.73
N CYS A 251 -16.87 -1.31 12.44
CA CYS A 251 -15.82 -1.34 13.45
C CYS A 251 -14.53 -0.70 12.95
N ALA A 252 -13.54 -0.64 13.81
CA ALA A 252 -12.14 -0.34 13.48
C ALA A 252 -11.26 -1.37 14.16
N TYR A 253 -10.07 -1.59 13.61
CA TYR A 253 -9.06 -2.48 14.18
C TYR A 253 -7.69 -1.80 14.12
N ARG A 254 -6.76 -2.28 14.91
CA ARG A 254 -5.38 -1.80 14.93
C ARG A 254 -4.60 -2.47 13.81
N SER A 255 -3.65 -1.75 13.22
CA SER A 255 -2.83 -2.28 12.12
C SER A 255 -1.99 -3.50 12.51
N ASP A 256 -1.57 -3.60 13.78
CA ASP A 256 -0.84 -4.74 14.32
C ASP A 256 -1.73 -5.99 14.57
N GLU A 257 -3.05 -5.82 14.55
CA GLU A 257 -4.05 -6.88 14.69
C GLU A 257 -4.66 -7.32 13.35
N SER A 258 -4.17 -6.79 12.23
CA SER A 258 -4.80 -6.96 10.91
C SER A 258 -5.01 -8.43 10.54
N ILE A 259 -4.03 -9.30 10.74
CA ILE A 259 -4.13 -10.72 10.39
C ILE A 259 -5.17 -11.42 11.28
N SER A 260 -5.12 -11.23 12.59
CA SER A 260 -6.07 -11.83 13.53
C SER A 260 -7.50 -11.32 13.31
N PHE A 261 -7.64 -10.06 12.93
CA PHE A 261 -8.92 -9.47 12.56
C PHE A 261 -9.49 -10.12 11.28
N HIS A 262 -8.71 -10.17 10.19
CA HIS A 262 -9.17 -10.77 8.93
C HIS A 262 -9.46 -12.28 9.06
N ARG A 263 -8.82 -12.99 9.98
CA ARG A 263 -9.12 -14.42 10.21
C ARG A 263 -10.55 -14.71 10.66
N GLN A 264 -11.26 -13.73 11.16
CA GLN A 264 -12.67 -13.87 11.57
C GLN A 264 -13.64 -13.92 10.38
N PHE A 265 -13.17 -13.69 9.15
CA PHE A 265 -13.99 -13.56 7.95
C PHE A 265 -13.67 -14.63 6.91
N ASP A 266 -14.68 -15.06 6.16
CA ASP A 266 -14.55 -16.02 5.06
C ASP A 266 -14.15 -15.36 3.76
N VAL A 267 -14.69 -14.16 3.51
CA VAL A 267 -14.50 -13.41 2.26
C VAL A 267 -14.03 -11.99 2.57
N ALA A 268 -13.03 -11.52 1.84
CA ALA A 268 -12.63 -10.12 1.89
C ALA A 268 -12.79 -9.43 0.54
N VAL A 269 -13.31 -8.20 0.57
CA VAL A 269 -13.60 -7.38 -0.62
C VAL A 269 -12.64 -6.20 -0.69
N VAL A 270 -11.92 -6.09 -1.81
CA VAL A 270 -10.93 -5.03 -2.06
C VAL A 270 -11.26 -4.31 -3.37
N PRO A 271 -12.36 -3.54 -3.43
CA PRO A 271 -12.94 -3.01 -4.66
C PRO A 271 -12.39 -1.62 -5.00
N THR A 272 -11.07 -1.46 -4.99
CA THR A 272 -10.38 -0.20 -5.31
C THR A 272 -10.75 0.26 -6.73
N ILE A 273 -10.99 1.57 -6.87
CA ILE A 273 -11.37 2.18 -8.15
C ILE A 273 -10.33 3.18 -8.68
N TYR A 274 -9.24 3.34 -7.96
CA TYR A 274 -8.18 4.31 -8.27
C TYR A 274 -6.81 3.70 -8.00
N SER A 275 -5.75 4.38 -8.43
CA SER A 275 -4.36 3.94 -8.27
C SER A 275 -4.07 3.32 -6.90
N GLU A 276 -3.47 2.15 -6.95
CA GLU A 276 -2.93 1.44 -5.81
C GLU A 276 -1.67 0.68 -6.23
N GLY A 277 -0.62 0.73 -5.43
CA GLY A 277 0.50 -0.21 -5.58
C GLY A 277 0.08 -1.60 -5.12
N THR A 278 1.01 -2.47 -4.76
CA THR A 278 0.68 -3.76 -4.14
C THR A 278 -0.14 -3.52 -2.86
N SER A 279 -1.40 -3.91 -2.86
CA SER A 279 -2.36 -3.59 -1.78
C SER A 279 -2.06 -4.37 -0.50
N LEU A 280 -1.73 -3.66 0.59
CA LEU A 280 -1.50 -4.28 1.89
C LEU A 280 -2.74 -5.00 2.41
N SER A 281 -3.92 -4.36 2.34
CA SER A 281 -5.15 -4.99 2.83
C SER A 281 -5.56 -6.25 2.06
N LEU A 282 -5.21 -6.34 0.76
CA LEU A 282 -5.39 -7.57 -0.01
C LEU A 282 -4.44 -8.66 0.48
N LEU A 283 -3.15 -8.34 0.66
CA LEU A 283 -2.16 -9.29 1.17
C LEU A 283 -2.50 -9.78 2.58
N GLU A 284 -2.97 -8.89 3.46
CA GLU A 284 -3.39 -9.21 4.83
C GLU A 284 -4.59 -10.17 4.84
N ALA A 285 -5.59 -9.91 4.02
CA ALA A 285 -6.75 -10.78 3.86
C ALA A 285 -6.36 -12.17 3.33
N MET A 286 -5.49 -12.23 2.31
CA MET A 286 -4.96 -13.48 1.76
C MET A 286 -4.13 -14.25 2.80
N SER A 287 -3.29 -13.56 3.57
CA SER A 287 -2.51 -14.15 4.65
C SER A 287 -3.37 -14.69 5.79
N ALA A 288 -4.53 -14.08 6.00
CA ALA A 288 -5.53 -14.52 6.95
C ALA A 288 -6.45 -15.64 6.43
N GLN A 289 -6.16 -16.20 5.25
CA GLN A 289 -6.96 -17.22 4.59
C GLN A 289 -8.41 -16.78 4.30
N CYS A 290 -8.64 -15.53 3.89
CA CYS A 290 -9.89 -15.13 3.29
C CYS A 290 -9.90 -15.51 1.80
N ALA A 291 -11.04 -15.94 1.27
CA ALA A 291 -11.26 -15.88 -0.17
C ALA A 291 -11.42 -14.41 -0.56
N VAL A 292 -10.71 -13.95 -1.58
CA VAL A 292 -10.66 -12.52 -1.88
C VAL A 292 -11.34 -12.20 -3.21
N VAL A 293 -12.06 -11.07 -3.24
CA VAL A 293 -12.54 -10.42 -4.46
C VAL A 293 -11.92 -9.05 -4.56
N CYS A 294 -11.26 -8.76 -5.67
CA CYS A 294 -10.70 -7.44 -5.91
C CYS A 294 -11.02 -6.93 -7.31
N THR A 295 -10.82 -5.64 -7.53
CA THR A 295 -10.91 -5.04 -8.85
C THR A 295 -9.57 -5.15 -9.60
N ASN A 296 -9.61 -5.15 -10.93
CA ASN A 296 -8.44 -5.22 -11.81
C ASN A 296 -7.69 -3.87 -11.92
N VAL A 297 -7.42 -3.23 -10.78
CA VAL A 297 -6.85 -1.89 -10.70
C VAL A 297 -5.47 -1.91 -10.05
N GLY A 298 -4.52 -1.20 -10.65
CA GLY A 298 -3.19 -0.98 -10.09
C GLY A 298 -2.45 -2.27 -9.76
N GLY A 299 -1.72 -2.28 -8.66
CA GLY A 299 -0.90 -3.41 -8.24
C GLY A 299 -1.67 -4.66 -7.80
N MET A 300 -3.01 -4.64 -7.73
CA MET A 300 -3.79 -5.86 -7.46
C MET A 300 -3.63 -6.88 -8.58
N THR A 301 -3.45 -6.42 -9.83
CA THR A 301 -3.16 -7.27 -10.99
C THR A 301 -1.81 -7.98 -10.90
N ASN A 302 -0.93 -7.58 -9.99
CA ASN A 302 0.34 -8.27 -9.71
C ASN A 302 0.23 -9.35 -8.63
N ILE A 303 -0.90 -9.41 -7.92
CA ILE A 303 -1.12 -10.31 -6.79
C ILE A 303 -2.09 -11.43 -7.18
N ILE A 304 -3.21 -11.06 -7.81
CA ILE A 304 -4.28 -11.99 -8.13
C ILE A 304 -4.10 -12.58 -9.53
N LEU A 305 -4.08 -13.88 -9.56
CA LEU A 305 -4.35 -14.70 -10.74
C LEU A 305 -5.80 -15.13 -10.65
N ASP A 306 -6.63 -14.57 -11.52
CA ASP A 306 -8.08 -14.76 -11.48
C ASP A 306 -8.46 -16.23 -11.49
N GLU A 307 -9.47 -16.58 -10.69
CA GLU A 307 -9.96 -17.95 -10.46
C GLU A 307 -8.95 -18.95 -9.85
N TYR A 308 -7.74 -18.50 -9.54
CA TYR A 308 -6.73 -19.34 -8.89
C TYR A 308 -6.51 -18.98 -7.42
N ASN A 309 -6.23 -17.71 -7.11
CA ASN A 309 -5.93 -17.26 -5.74
C ASN A 309 -6.85 -16.10 -5.29
N GLY A 310 -7.89 -15.82 -6.05
CA GLY A 310 -8.90 -14.79 -5.81
C GLY A 310 -9.78 -14.63 -7.04
N LEU A 311 -10.82 -13.80 -6.92
CA LEU A 311 -11.63 -13.36 -8.07
C LEU A 311 -11.27 -11.90 -8.37
N MET A 312 -11.00 -11.63 -9.64
CA MET A 312 -10.63 -10.29 -10.11
C MET A 312 -11.67 -9.79 -11.11
N VAL A 313 -12.31 -8.66 -10.80
CA VAL A 313 -13.42 -8.10 -11.57
C VAL A 313 -13.13 -6.69 -12.04
N SER A 314 -13.84 -6.21 -13.05
CA SER A 314 -13.86 -4.78 -13.36
C SER A 314 -14.48 -4.00 -12.19
N PRO A 315 -14.20 -2.68 -12.04
CA PRO A 315 -14.87 -1.85 -11.03
C PRO A 315 -16.32 -1.55 -11.44
N ASP A 316 -17.12 -2.60 -11.51
CA ASP A 316 -18.53 -2.64 -11.88
C ASP A 316 -19.36 -3.36 -10.81
N GLU A 317 -20.53 -2.80 -10.47
CA GLU A 317 -21.41 -3.33 -9.42
C GLU A 317 -21.94 -4.73 -9.75
N GLY A 318 -22.26 -5.00 -11.03
CA GLY A 318 -22.80 -6.29 -11.48
C GLY A 318 -21.73 -7.39 -11.42
N GLU A 319 -20.52 -7.11 -11.89
CA GLU A 319 -19.41 -8.06 -11.82
C GLU A 319 -19.01 -8.34 -10.36
N LEU A 320 -18.93 -7.29 -9.52
CA LEU A 320 -18.62 -7.44 -8.10
C LEU A 320 -19.69 -8.25 -7.37
N PHE A 321 -20.97 -7.98 -7.64
CA PHE A 321 -22.09 -8.76 -7.10
C PHE A 321 -21.99 -10.24 -7.53
N SER A 322 -21.75 -10.51 -8.80
CA SER A 322 -21.65 -11.86 -9.34
C SER A 322 -20.48 -12.65 -8.72
N ALA A 323 -19.31 -12.03 -8.59
CA ALA A 323 -18.15 -12.66 -7.96
C ALA A 323 -18.41 -13.00 -6.48
N LEU A 324 -19.00 -12.06 -5.73
CA LEU A 324 -19.36 -12.30 -4.32
C LEU A 324 -20.43 -13.38 -4.17
N SER A 325 -21.43 -13.38 -5.05
CA SER A 325 -22.48 -14.42 -5.08
C SER A 325 -21.89 -15.82 -5.30
N ARG A 326 -20.91 -15.97 -6.20
CA ARG A 326 -20.17 -17.23 -6.39
C ARG A 326 -19.49 -17.68 -5.10
N LEU A 327 -18.81 -16.77 -4.39
CA LEU A 327 -18.16 -17.10 -3.13
C LEU A 327 -19.14 -17.39 -1.99
N ILE A 328 -20.35 -16.81 -2.00
CA ILE A 328 -21.40 -17.10 -1.03
C ILE A 328 -21.96 -18.50 -1.25
N THR A 329 -22.24 -18.87 -2.49
CA THR A 329 -22.96 -20.11 -2.83
C THR A 329 -22.04 -21.32 -3.01
N ASP A 330 -20.78 -21.13 -3.40
CA ASP A 330 -19.82 -22.21 -3.66
C ASP A 330 -18.73 -22.30 -2.59
N GLN A 331 -18.95 -23.17 -1.59
CA GLN A 331 -17.97 -23.42 -0.52
C GLN A 331 -16.67 -24.04 -1.04
N LYS A 332 -16.74 -24.89 -2.09
CA LYS A 332 -15.53 -25.53 -2.64
C LYS A 332 -14.63 -24.50 -3.30
N LEU A 333 -15.22 -23.61 -4.11
CA LEU A 333 -14.50 -22.48 -4.71
C LEU A 333 -13.90 -21.58 -3.64
N ARG A 334 -14.66 -21.22 -2.61
CA ARG A 334 -14.20 -20.38 -1.49
C ARG A 334 -12.99 -21.01 -0.78
N LYS A 335 -13.04 -22.30 -0.45
CA LYS A 335 -11.91 -23.02 0.16
C LYS A 335 -10.70 -23.12 -0.78
N PHE A 336 -10.91 -23.38 -2.05
CA PHE A 336 -9.85 -23.46 -3.05
C PHE A 336 -9.11 -22.13 -3.19
N LEU A 337 -9.82 -21.03 -3.37
CA LEU A 337 -9.23 -19.71 -3.55
C LEU A 337 -8.52 -19.22 -2.28
N SER A 338 -9.10 -19.42 -1.09
CA SER A 338 -8.48 -19.00 0.17
C SER A 338 -7.17 -19.75 0.45
N LYS A 339 -7.11 -21.04 0.15
CA LYS A 339 -5.87 -21.82 0.26
C LYS A 339 -4.79 -21.28 -0.68
N ASN A 340 -5.12 -21.11 -1.95
CA ASN A 340 -4.16 -20.62 -2.94
C ASN A 340 -3.76 -19.17 -2.68
N ALA A 341 -4.66 -18.34 -2.16
CA ALA A 341 -4.35 -16.99 -1.69
C ALA A 341 -3.25 -17.02 -0.61
N TYR A 342 -3.44 -17.82 0.44
CA TYR A 342 -2.45 -17.99 1.49
C TYR A 342 -1.10 -18.50 0.96
N ASP A 343 -1.11 -19.57 0.15
CA ASP A 343 0.11 -20.15 -0.40
C ASP A 343 0.86 -19.15 -1.29
N THR A 344 0.14 -18.31 -2.06
CA THR A 344 0.72 -17.22 -2.86
C THR A 344 1.40 -16.17 -1.99
N VAL A 345 0.74 -15.70 -0.93
CA VAL A 345 1.30 -14.66 -0.06
C VAL A 345 2.49 -15.20 0.71
N ASN A 346 2.40 -16.39 1.25
CA ASN A 346 3.50 -17.04 1.98
C ASN A 346 4.76 -17.19 1.12
N SER A 347 4.61 -17.61 -0.14
CA SER A 347 5.73 -17.81 -1.06
C SER A 347 6.28 -16.51 -1.66
N SER A 348 5.43 -15.51 -1.91
CA SER A 348 5.80 -14.38 -2.77
C SER A 348 5.78 -13.02 -2.09
N PHE A 349 5.00 -12.84 -1.01
CA PHE A 349 4.76 -11.54 -0.39
C PHE A 349 5.02 -11.54 1.13
N SER A 350 5.74 -12.54 1.65
CA SER A 350 6.06 -12.57 3.06
C SER A 350 7.08 -11.49 3.44
N ILE A 351 6.97 -10.99 4.67
CA ILE A 351 7.92 -10.02 5.24
C ILE A 351 9.37 -10.52 5.15
N ASN A 352 9.60 -11.84 5.32
CA ASN A 352 10.94 -12.44 5.23
C ASN A 352 11.55 -12.29 3.83
N LYS A 353 10.73 -12.47 2.77
CA LYS A 353 11.18 -12.28 1.38
C LYS A 353 11.49 -10.81 1.10
N TRP A 354 10.66 -9.90 1.56
CA TRP A 354 10.86 -8.47 1.46
C TRP A 354 12.15 -8.04 2.20
N GLN A 355 12.36 -8.50 3.42
CA GLN A 355 13.56 -8.23 4.20
C GLN A 355 14.82 -8.75 3.50
N LYS A 356 14.77 -9.95 2.93
CA LYS A 356 15.89 -10.52 2.16
C LYS A 356 16.28 -9.63 0.98
N SER A 357 15.29 -9.11 0.24
CA SER A 357 15.53 -8.22 -0.90
C SER A 357 16.16 -6.89 -0.45
N TRP A 358 15.63 -6.27 0.58
CA TRP A 358 16.17 -5.02 1.11
C TRP A 358 17.56 -5.21 1.77
N LYS A 359 17.77 -6.31 2.49
CA LYS A 359 19.08 -6.62 3.06
C LYS A 359 20.16 -6.63 1.98
N THR A 360 19.92 -7.29 0.85
CA THR A 360 20.88 -7.31 -0.26
C THR A 360 21.19 -5.90 -0.77
N ILE A 361 20.17 -5.04 -0.90
CA ILE A 361 20.37 -3.66 -1.36
C ILE A 361 21.17 -2.84 -0.34
N ILE A 362 20.81 -2.91 0.94
CA ILE A 362 21.46 -2.13 2.00
C ILE A 362 22.93 -2.56 2.13
N MET A 363 23.20 -3.86 2.20
CA MET A 363 24.57 -4.37 2.35
C MET A 363 25.45 -3.98 1.17
N ASN A 364 24.97 -4.17 -0.07
CA ASN A 364 25.73 -3.79 -1.26
C ASN A 364 26.05 -2.28 -1.35
N ASN A 365 25.27 -1.41 -0.69
CA ASN A 365 25.59 0.03 -0.65
C ASN A 365 26.60 0.40 0.44
N PHE A 366 26.73 -0.40 1.48
CA PHE A 366 27.70 -0.14 2.55
C PHE A 366 29.04 -0.87 2.35
N GLU A 367 29.07 -1.95 1.57
CA GLU A 367 30.29 -2.70 1.25
C GLU A 367 31.13 -2.01 0.14
N ASN A 368 30.49 -1.25 -0.74
CA ASN A 368 31.13 -0.45 -1.76
C ASN A 368 31.43 0.97 -1.25
#